data_138b15b8c778892fd6bac811f32c3dbc
#
_entry.id   138b15b8c778892fd6bac811f32c3dbc
#
_cell.length_a   1.000
_cell.length_b   1.000
_cell.length_c   1.000
_cell.angle_alpha   90.00
_cell.angle_beta   90.00
_cell.angle_gamma   90.00
#
_symmetry.space_group_name_H-M   'P 1'
#
loop_
_entity.id
_entity.type
_entity.pdbx_description
1 polymer ?
#
loop_
_entity_poly.entity_id
_entity_poly.type
_entity_poly.pdbx_seq_one_letter_code
_entity_poly.pdbx_strand_id
1 'polypeptide(L)'
;MATIEQVRDYWNNRPCNLRHSRSPIGTREYFDEVEARRYANEPHNYTFPEFDRWRGKRVLEIGCGIGTDAVNFARAGADYTGVDLSAESVRLAKQRFEVFGLTGEIFEANAEELDSVFDPHEKFDLIYSFGVIHHAPRPERVVAHLPALLKEDGECRVMLYAKNSWKNMLIEANWDQPEAQDNCPQAVTYTKQEARELFRAFDNVHVDQDFIFPWNIEHYVKYEYVKQPWFEAMPDELFKIMEKSLGWHLMITAKR
;
A
#
# COMPACT_ATOMS: atom_id res chain seq x y z
N MET A 1 17.73 -2.10 12.71
CA MET A 1 16.44 -1.48 12.37
C MET A 1 16.70 -0.06 11.92
N ALA A 2 16.04 0.37 10.87
CA ALA A 2 16.12 1.75 10.40
C ALA A 2 15.50 2.71 11.43
N THR A 3 15.91 3.99 11.40
CA THR A 3 15.21 5.04 12.16
C THR A 3 14.07 5.62 11.34
N ILE A 4 13.12 6.28 11.98
CA ILE A 4 11.99 6.92 11.29
C ILE A 4 12.46 8.03 10.35
N GLU A 5 13.55 8.74 10.70
CA GLU A 5 14.18 9.77 9.86
C GLU A 5 14.74 9.15 8.58
N GLN A 6 15.43 7.99 8.68
CA GLN A 6 15.96 7.29 7.51
C GLN A 6 14.85 6.85 6.56
N VAL A 7 13.71 6.36 7.10
CA VAL A 7 12.54 5.99 6.31
C VAL A 7 11.90 7.22 5.67
N ARG A 8 11.74 8.30 6.43
CA ARG A 8 11.22 9.59 5.93
C ARG A 8 12.08 10.14 4.79
N ASP A 9 13.38 10.22 4.99
CA ASP A 9 14.32 10.76 3.99
C ASP A 9 14.31 9.93 2.70
N TYR A 10 14.24 8.60 2.83
CA TYR A 10 14.16 7.72 1.68
C TYR A 10 12.90 7.99 0.85
N TRP A 11 11.71 8.00 1.48
CA TRP A 11 10.45 8.22 0.77
C TRP A 11 10.24 9.68 0.34
N ASN A 12 10.82 10.67 1.02
CA ASN A 12 10.83 12.05 0.55
C ASN A 12 11.61 12.22 -0.77
N ASN A 13 12.76 11.55 -0.88
CA ASN A 13 13.57 11.62 -2.08
C ASN A 13 13.04 10.74 -3.22
N ARG A 14 12.21 9.76 -2.90
CA ARG A 14 11.74 8.73 -3.83
C ARG A 14 10.28 8.33 -3.56
N PRO A 15 9.31 9.25 -3.67
CA PRO A 15 7.90 8.88 -3.55
C PRO A 15 7.54 7.69 -4.44
N CYS A 16 6.74 6.75 -3.92
CA CYS A 16 6.39 5.55 -4.65
C CYS A 16 5.65 5.90 -5.97
N ASN A 17 5.88 5.12 -7.01
CA ASN A 17 5.26 5.26 -8.33
C ASN A 17 5.62 6.52 -9.15
N LEU A 18 6.54 7.39 -8.70
CA LEU A 18 6.93 8.59 -9.47
C LEU A 18 7.33 8.29 -10.92
N ARG A 19 7.97 7.14 -11.16
CA ARG A 19 8.49 6.75 -12.49
C ARG A 19 7.49 5.98 -13.33
N HIS A 20 6.25 5.87 -12.90
CA HIS A 20 5.20 5.18 -13.68
C HIS A 20 4.68 5.99 -14.86
N SER A 21 5.05 7.26 -14.97
CA SER A 21 4.75 8.13 -16.11
C SER A 21 6.02 8.82 -16.59
N ARG A 22 6.01 9.26 -17.87
CA ARG A 22 7.02 10.14 -18.47
C ARG A 22 6.50 11.57 -18.68
N SER A 23 5.23 11.80 -18.45
CA SER A 23 4.60 13.12 -18.50
C SER A 23 5.12 14.02 -17.36
N PRO A 24 5.02 15.34 -17.47
CA PRO A 24 5.47 16.25 -16.41
C PRO A 24 4.76 15.98 -15.10
N ILE A 25 5.53 15.77 -14.03
CA ILE A 25 5.03 15.46 -12.70
C ILE A 25 4.02 16.52 -12.24
N GLY A 26 2.86 16.06 -11.73
CA GLY A 26 1.82 16.93 -11.20
C GLY A 26 0.78 17.37 -12.24
N THR A 27 0.91 16.97 -13.49
CA THR A 27 -0.13 17.18 -14.51
C THR A 27 -1.23 16.12 -14.42
N ARG A 28 -2.40 16.40 -14.97
CA ARG A 28 -3.50 15.41 -15.08
C ARG A 28 -3.04 14.15 -15.82
N GLU A 29 -2.38 14.35 -16.97
CA GLU A 29 -1.86 13.26 -17.79
C GLU A 29 -0.90 12.37 -17.01
N TYR A 30 0.03 12.98 -16.25
CA TYR A 30 0.93 12.27 -15.37
C TYR A 30 0.19 11.37 -14.37
N PHE A 31 -0.80 11.92 -13.67
CA PHE A 31 -1.55 11.18 -12.67
C PHE A 31 -2.45 10.09 -13.27
N ASP A 32 -3.04 10.32 -14.44
CA ASP A 32 -3.83 9.33 -15.17
C ASP A 32 -2.95 8.14 -15.62
N GLU A 33 -1.76 8.41 -16.15
CA GLU A 33 -0.80 7.38 -16.56
C GLU A 33 -0.28 6.55 -15.37
N VAL A 34 0.04 7.21 -14.25
CA VAL A 34 0.47 6.53 -13.01
C VAL A 34 -0.62 5.60 -12.52
N GLU A 35 -1.87 6.05 -12.47
CA GLU A 35 -3.02 5.27 -12.02
C GLU A 35 -3.27 4.08 -12.93
N ALA A 36 -3.33 4.31 -14.23
CA ALA A 36 -3.53 3.26 -15.23
C ALA A 36 -2.45 2.18 -15.14
N ARG A 37 -1.19 2.58 -15.01
CA ARG A 37 -0.06 1.66 -14.92
C ARG A 37 -0.08 0.83 -13.63
N ARG A 38 -0.39 1.47 -12.48
CA ARG A 38 -0.47 0.77 -11.20
C ARG A 38 -1.50 -0.35 -11.26
N TYR A 39 -2.70 -0.06 -11.70
CA TYR A 39 -3.78 -1.06 -11.71
C TYR A 39 -3.66 -2.08 -12.85
N ALA A 40 -2.99 -1.75 -13.96
CA ALA A 40 -2.68 -2.72 -15.00
C ALA A 40 -1.65 -3.76 -14.55
N ASN A 41 -0.63 -3.32 -13.78
CA ASN A 41 0.43 -4.22 -13.30
C ASN A 41 -0.02 -5.04 -12.08
N GLU A 42 -0.87 -4.48 -11.23
CA GLU A 42 -1.33 -5.05 -9.98
C GLU A 42 -2.84 -4.86 -9.83
N PRO A 43 -3.67 -5.63 -10.58
CA PRO A 43 -5.13 -5.41 -10.61
C PRO A 43 -5.83 -5.55 -9.26
N HIS A 44 -5.28 -6.36 -8.34
CA HIS A 44 -5.82 -6.51 -6.99
C HIS A 44 -5.77 -5.21 -6.17
N ASN A 45 -4.89 -4.25 -6.52
CA ASN A 45 -4.85 -2.92 -5.89
C ASN A 45 -6.13 -2.12 -6.15
N TYR A 46 -6.85 -2.41 -7.24
CA TYR A 46 -8.13 -1.77 -7.52
C TYR A 46 -9.30 -2.50 -6.86
N THR A 47 -9.23 -3.82 -6.75
CA THR A 47 -10.34 -4.63 -6.23
C THR A 47 -10.35 -4.73 -4.71
N PHE A 48 -9.19 -4.77 -4.08
CA PHE A 48 -9.07 -4.94 -2.62
C PHE A 48 -9.66 -3.80 -1.80
N PRO A 49 -9.51 -2.50 -2.18
CA PRO A 49 -10.10 -1.40 -1.41
C PRO A 49 -11.63 -1.40 -1.41
N GLU A 50 -12.29 -1.94 -2.45
CA GLU A 50 -13.75 -1.86 -2.66
C GLU A 50 -14.24 -0.40 -2.58
N PHE A 51 -13.64 0.50 -3.35
CA PHE A 51 -13.83 1.96 -3.25
C PHE A 51 -15.31 2.38 -3.14
N ASP A 52 -16.20 1.84 -3.97
CA ASP A 52 -17.64 2.21 -4.00
C ASP A 52 -18.40 1.85 -2.71
N ARG A 53 -17.92 0.86 -1.94
CA ARG A 53 -18.51 0.45 -0.67
C ARG A 53 -18.45 1.57 0.38
N TRP A 54 -17.51 2.47 0.24
CA TRP A 54 -17.22 3.51 1.24
C TRP A 54 -17.87 4.86 0.94
N ARG A 55 -18.80 4.91 0.01
CA ARG A 55 -19.58 6.12 -0.30
C ARG A 55 -20.27 6.69 0.95
N GLY A 56 -20.00 7.96 1.26
CA GLY A 56 -20.50 8.65 2.46
C GLY A 56 -19.97 8.13 3.78
N LYS A 57 -18.89 7.31 3.75
CA LYS A 57 -18.19 6.76 4.91
C LYS A 57 -16.88 7.49 5.14
N ARG A 58 -16.42 7.53 6.39
CA ARG A 58 -15.12 8.09 6.75
C ARG A 58 -14.03 7.07 6.51
N VAL A 59 -13.05 7.43 5.68
CA VAL A 59 -11.91 6.59 5.30
C VAL A 59 -10.62 7.25 5.74
N LEU A 60 -9.79 6.51 6.48
CA LEU A 60 -8.40 6.87 6.75
C LEU A 60 -7.47 6.01 5.90
N GLU A 61 -6.64 6.63 5.08
CA GLU A 61 -5.54 5.96 4.39
C GLU A 61 -4.20 6.30 5.06
N ILE A 62 -3.49 5.26 5.49
CA ILE A 62 -2.16 5.36 6.08
C ILE A 62 -1.12 5.06 5.01
N GLY A 63 -0.26 6.04 4.70
CA GLY A 63 0.71 5.98 3.62
C GLY A 63 0.06 6.22 2.25
N CYS A 64 -0.66 7.34 2.10
CA CYS A 64 -1.39 7.63 0.86
C CYS A 64 -0.48 7.88 -0.36
N GLY A 65 0.83 8.00 -0.16
CA GLY A 65 1.79 8.24 -1.23
C GLY A 65 1.42 9.46 -2.06
N ILE A 66 1.50 9.33 -3.38
CA ILE A 66 1.08 10.39 -4.32
C ILE A 66 -0.43 10.39 -4.63
N GLY A 67 -1.23 9.72 -3.78
CA GLY A 67 -2.69 9.80 -3.80
C GLY A 67 -3.39 8.95 -4.86
N THR A 68 -2.81 7.81 -5.30
CA THR A 68 -3.42 7.00 -6.37
C THR A 68 -4.69 6.30 -5.91
N ASP A 69 -4.72 5.70 -4.73
CA ASP A 69 -5.92 5.07 -4.16
C ASP A 69 -6.84 6.15 -3.54
N ALA A 70 -6.22 7.20 -2.95
CA ALA A 70 -6.90 8.35 -2.37
C ALA A 70 -7.95 8.98 -3.28
N VAL A 71 -7.58 9.27 -4.55
CA VAL A 71 -8.53 9.87 -5.51
C VAL A 71 -9.69 8.94 -5.85
N ASN A 72 -9.49 7.62 -5.77
CA ASN A 72 -10.56 6.66 -6.05
C ASN A 72 -11.56 6.56 -4.89
N PHE A 73 -11.09 6.63 -3.63
CA PHE A 73 -11.98 6.80 -2.48
C PHE A 73 -12.79 8.10 -2.59
N ALA A 74 -12.13 9.23 -2.89
CA ALA A 74 -12.81 10.51 -3.04
C ALA A 74 -13.79 10.54 -4.23
N ARG A 75 -13.44 9.97 -5.38
CA ARG A 75 -14.33 9.80 -6.55
C ARG A 75 -15.55 8.94 -6.23
N ALA A 76 -15.38 7.91 -5.41
CA ALA A 76 -16.47 7.07 -4.92
C ALA A 76 -17.38 7.80 -3.93
N GLY A 77 -16.99 8.98 -3.43
CA GLY A 77 -17.75 9.80 -2.50
C GLY A 77 -17.52 9.46 -1.03
N ALA A 78 -16.37 8.92 -0.67
CA ALA A 78 -15.94 8.77 0.71
C ALA A 78 -15.56 10.13 1.33
N ASP A 79 -15.77 10.28 2.64
CA ASP A 79 -15.17 11.34 3.46
C ASP A 79 -13.72 10.90 3.77
N TYR A 80 -12.79 11.43 2.97
CA TYR A 80 -11.44 10.89 2.87
C TYR A 80 -10.44 11.70 3.71
N THR A 81 -9.65 10.97 4.50
CA THR A 81 -8.46 11.46 5.20
C THR A 81 -7.26 10.59 4.82
N GLY A 82 -6.16 11.21 4.40
CA GLY A 82 -4.91 10.52 4.06
C GLY A 82 -3.74 11.07 4.85
N VAL A 83 -2.89 10.17 5.35
CA VAL A 83 -1.62 10.54 5.99
C VAL A 83 -0.45 9.86 5.30
N ASP A 84 0.68 10.56 5.23
CA ASP A 84 1.94 9.99 4.77
C ASP A 84 3.11 10.58 5.57
N LEU A 85 4.18 9.80 5.72
CA LEU A 85 5.40 10.26 6.41
C LEU A 85 6.22 11.23 5.55
N SER A 86 6.05 11.18 4.22
CA SER A 86 6.78 11.96 3.23
C SER A 86 6.03 13.25 2.89
N ALA A 87 6.63 14.39 3.22
CA ALA A 87 6.10 15.71 2.83
C ALA A 87 5.95 15.85 1.32
N GLU A 88 6.85 15.28 0.53
CA GLU A 88 6.76 15.32 -0.94
C GLU A 88 5.60 14.47 -1.47
N SER A 89 5.37 13.30 -0.89
CA SER A 89 4.18 12.49 -1.19
C SER A 89 2.89 13.26 -0.90
N VAL A 90 2.79 13.86 0.28
CA VAL A 90 1.65 14.71 0.69
C VAL A 90 1.43 15.86 -0.28
N ARG A 91 2.50 16.56 -0.67
CA ARG A 91 2.43 17.66 -1.64
C ARG A 91 1.85 17.21 -2.98
N LEU A 92 2.33 16.07 -3.48
CA LEU A 92 1.85 15.50 -4.76
C LEU A 92 0.42 14.98 -4.67
N ALA A 93 0.05 14.36 -3.54
CA ALA A 93 -1.33 13.90 -3.32
C ALA A 93 -2.31 15.08 -3.28
N LYS A 94 -1.98 16.17 -2.58
CA LYS A 94 -2.78 17.42 -2.58
C LYS A 94 -2.92 17.99 -3.99
N GLN A 95 -1.81 18.10 -4.73
CA GLN A 95 -1.81 18.56 -6.12
C GLN A 95 -2.70 17.67 -7.01
N ARG A 96 -2.69 16.35 -6.78
CA ARG A 96 -3.55 15.40 -7.49
C ARG A 96 -5.02 15.68 -7.21
N PHE A 97 -5.40 15.93 -5.96
CA PHE A 97 -6.77 16.30 -5.60
C PHE A 97 -7.21 17.59 -6.26
N GLU A 98 -6.37 18.62 -6.27
CA GLU A 98 -6.62 19.88 -6.98
C GLU A 98 -6.85 19.67 -8.47
N VAL A 99 -5.97 18.92 -9.14
CA VAL A 99 -6.05 18.61 -10.58
C VAL A 99 -7.34 17.89 -10.94
N PHE A 100 -7.84 17.03 -10.07
CA PHE A 100 -9.09 16.28 -10.28
C PHE A 100 -10.34 16.98 -9.75
N GLY A 101 -10.19 18.11 -9.02
CA GLY A 101 -11.31 18.83 -8.40
C GLY A 101 -11.97 18.04 -7.28
N LEU A 102 -11.19 17.26 -6.53
CA LEU A 102 -11.64 16.43 -5.42
C LEU A 102 -11.37 17.10 -4.08
N THR A 103 -12.11 16.69 -3.06
CA THR A 103 -11.93 17.15 -1.68
C THR A 103 -11.51 15.99 -0.77
N GLY A 104 -10.70 16.29 0.22
CA GLY A 104 -10.23 15.35 1.24
C GLY A 104 -9.16 16.01 2.10
N GLU A 105 -8.93 15.47 3.29
CA GLU A 105 -7.87 15.91 4.17
C GLU A 105 -6.61 15.08 3.91
N ILE A 106 -5.49 15.73 3.65
CA ILE A 106 -4.21 15.04 3.40
C ILE A 106 -3.12 15.80 4.15
N PHE A 107 -2.35 15.12 5.00
CA PHE A 107 -1.30 15.77 5.76
C PHE A 107 -0.16 14.82 6.14
N GLU A 108 1.00 15.41 6.49
CA GLU A 108 2.17 14.68 6.93
C GLU A 108 1.95 14.16 8.35
N ALA A 109 2.16 12.85 8.55
CA ALA A 109 2.11 12.24 9.87
C ALA A 109 2.96 10.98 9.96
N ASN A 110 3.48 10.71 11.16
CA ASN A 110 4.12 9.44 11.50
C ASN A 110 3.05 8.44 11.96
N ALA A 111 2.88 7.36 11.19
CA ALA A 111 1.90 6.32 11.53
C ALA A 111 2.18 5.60 12.87
N GLU A 112 3.39 5.69 13.40
CA GLU A 112 3.71 5.17 14.74
C GLU A 112 3.19 6.06 15.90
N GLU A 113 2.60 7.22 15.58
CA GLU A 113 2.17 8.25 16.54
C GLU A 113 0.75 8.77 16.24
N LEU A 114 -0.12 7.92 15.66
CA LEU A 114 -1.48 8.31 15.29
C LEU A 114 -2.35 8.78 16.45
N ASP A 115 -2.05 8.34 17.66
CA ASP A 115 -2.70 8.80 18.90
C ASP A 115 -2.40 10.27 19.24
N SER A 116 -1.33 10.85 18.71
CA SER A 116 -1.02 12.27 18.81
C SER A 116 -1.59 13.10 17.65
N VAL A 117 -2.05 12.43 16.58
CA VAL A 117 -2.51 13.04 15.33
C VAL A 117 -4.03 13.20 15.32
N PHE A 118 -4.74 12.18 15.78
CA PHE A 118 -6.20 12.13 15.77
C PHE A 118 -6.80 12.29 17.16
N ASP A 119 -7.93 13.01 17.24
CA ASP A 119 -8.71 13.07 18.48
C ASP A 119 -9.18 11.65 18.88
N PRO A 120 -9.15 11.28 20.17
CA PRO A 120 -9.62 9.97 20.64
C PRO A 120 -11.07 9.63 20.27
N HIS A 121 -11.91 10.64 20.00
CA HIS A 121 -13.30 10.49 19.55
C HIS A 121 -13.43 10.40 18.02
N GLU A 122 -12.36 10.67 17.28
CA GLU A 122 -12.35 10.57 15.84
C GLU A 122 -12.31 9.11 15.40
N LYS A 123 -13.31 8.69 14.63
CA LYS A 123 -13.48 7.30 14.22
C LYS A 123 -13.74 7.18 12.73
N PHE A 124 -13.19 6.13 12.13
CA PHE A 124 -13.28 5.81 10.72
C PHE A 124 -14.11 4.52 10.50
N ASP A 125 -14.80 4.48 9.37
CA ASP A 125 -15.49 3.26 8.91
C ASP A 125 -14.49 2.28 8.27
N LEU A 126 -13.47 2.83 7.57
CA LEU A 126 -12.35 2.08 6.99
C LEU A 126 -11.03 2.71 7.43
N ILE A 127 -10.08 1.87 7.83
CA ILE A 127 -8.65 2.21 7.81
C ILE A 127 -7.98 1.36 6.72
N TYR A 128 -7.39 2.04 5.75
CA TYR A 128 -6.71 1.42 4.62
C TYR A 128 -5.22 1.72 4.64
N SER A 129 -4.40 0.71 4.32
CA SER A 129 -2.96 0.89 4.18
C SER A 129 -2.38 -0.14 3.21
N PHE A 130 -1.82 0.31 2.11
CA PHE A 130 -1.31 -0.59 1.08
C PHE A 130 0.18 -0.37 0.83
N GLY A 131 1.00 -1.36 1.22
CA GLY A 131 2.44 -1.30 0.96
C GLY A 131 3.22 -0.35 1.87
N VAL A 132 2.79 -0.13 3.12
CA VAL A 132 3.34 0.92 3.99
C VAL A 132 3.82 0.40 5.34
N ILE A 133 2.98 -0.27 6.11
CA ILE A 133 3.24 -0.60 7.53
C ILE A 133 4.52 -1.41 7.70
N HIS A 134 4.83 -2.28 6.76
CA HIS A 134 6.05 -3.11 6.80
C HIS A 134 7.36 -2.31 6.56
N HIS A 135 7.25 -1.03 6.20
CA HIS A 135 8.39 -0.10 6.11
C HIS A 135 8.59 0.72 7.39
N ALA A 136 7.61 0.74 8.30
CA ALA A 136 7.75 1.42 9.58
C ALA A 136 8.86 0.74 10.42
N PRO A 137 9.67 1.50 11.17
CA PRO A 137 10.62 0.94 12.13
C PRO A 137 9.95 0.05 13.18
N ARG A 138 8.74 0.38 13.59
CA ARG A 138 7.94 -0.33 14.59
C ARG A 138 6.52 -0.60 14.09
N PRO A 139 6.33 -1.58 13.18
CA PRO A 139 5.01 -1.88 12.59
C PRO A 139 3.94 -2.19 13.63
N GLU A 140 4.33 -2.81 14.75
CA GLU A 140 3.46 -3.14 15.87
C GLU A 140 2.86 -1.88 16.54
N ARG A 141 3.57 -0.75 16.56
CA ARG A 141 3.04 0.51 17.08
C ARG A 141 1.95 1.07 16.16
N VAL A 142 2.19 1.03 14.84
CA VAL A 142 1.18 1.44 13.86
C VAL A 142 -0.11 0.65 14.07
N VAL A 143 0.00 -0.69 14.08
CA VAL A 143 -1.18 -1.57 14.19
C VAL A 143 -1.88 -1.43 15.54
N ALA A 144 -1.16 -1.14 16.62
CA ALA A 144 -1.74 -0.94 17.95
C ALA A 144 -2.71 0.27 18.04
N HIS A 145 -2.54 1.29 17.20
CA HIS A 145 -3.44 2.45 17.16
C HIS A 145 -4.76 2.17 16.42
N LEU A 146 -4.77 1.23 15.46
CA LEU A 146 -5.88 1.06 14.53
C LEU A 146 -7.23 0.72 15.19
N PRO A 147 -7.32 -0.19 16.21
CA PRO A 147 -8.59 -0.48 16.84
C PRO A 147 -9.21 0.75 17.54
N ALA A 148 -8.36 1.64 18.07
CA ALA A 148 -8.82 2.85 18.74
C ALA A 148 -9.40 3.89 17.77
N LEU A 149 -8.98 3.88 16.51
CA LEU A 149 -9.44 4.78 15.44
C LEU A 149 -10.63 4.24 14.64
N LEU A 150 -11.02 2.97 14.82
CA LEU A 150 -12.16 2.38 14.14
C LEU A 150 -13.47 2.62 14.88
N LYS A 151 -14.55 2.76 14.11
CA LYS A 151 -15.93 2.60 14.61
C LYS A 151 -16.16 1.15 15.05
N GLU A 152 -17.23 0.90 15.78
CA GLU A 152 -17.60 -0.44 16.27
C GLU A 152 -17.76 -1.46 15.13
N ASP A 153 -18.40 -1.05 14.01
CA ASP A 153 -18.54 -1.87 12.79
C ASP A 153 -17.45 -1.55 11.75
N GLY A 154 -16.35 -0.91 12.14
CA GLY A 154 -15.29 -0.49 11.25
C GLY A 154 -14.39 -1.65 10.81
N GLU A 155 -13.70 -1.44 9.70
CA GLU A 155 -12.86 -2.45 9.06
C GLU A 155 -11.47 -1.88 8.74
N CYS A 156 -10.43 -2.68 8.98
CA CYS A 156 -9.09 -2.42 8.45
C CYS A 156 -8.85 -3.25 7.19
N ARG A 157 -8.27 -2.64 6.16
CA ARG A 157 -7.73 -3.33 4.99
C ARG A 157 -6.26 -2.96 4.81
N VAL A 158 -5.40 -3.94 4.99
CA VAL A 158 -3.95 -3.71 4.99
C VAL A 158 -3.24 -4.70 4.09
N MET A 159 -2.29 -4.22 3.28
CA MET A 159 -1.38 -5.09 2.55
C MET A 159 0.01 -5.06 3.19
N LEU A 160 0.56 -6.25 3.45
CA LEU A 160 1.94 -6.47 3.90
C LEU A 160 2.68 -7.38 2.91
N TYR A 161 4.02 -7.39 2.97
CA TYR A 161 4.82 -8.30 2.17
C TYR A 161 4.86 -9.72 2.76
N ALA A 162 4.70 -10.70 1.88
CA ALA A 162 4.65 -12.11 2.23
C ALA A 162 6.05 -12.75 2.28
N LYS A 163 6.39 -13.32 3.44
CA LYS A 163 7.65 -14.05 3.65
C LYS A 163 7.70 -15.34 2.82
N ASN A 164 6.59 -16.07 2.79
CA ASN A 164 6.46 -17.28 1.98
C ASN A 164 5.96 -16.92 0.58
N SER A 165 6.81 -16.31 -0.26
CA SER A 165 6.45 -15.84 -1.59
C SER A 165 7.56 -16.07 -2.60
N TRP A 166 7.20 -16.12 -3.88
CA TRP A 166 8.17 -16.19 -4.98
C TRP A 166 9.15 -15.01 -4.95
N LYS A 167 8.64 -13.78 -4.74
CA LYS A 167 9.46 -12.57 -4.64
C LYS A 167 10.49 -12.68 -3.51
N ASN A 168 10.08 -13.13 -2.32
CA ASN A 168 11.00 -13.28 -1.19
C ASN A 168 12.09 -14.33 -1.46
N MET A 169 11.76 -15.42 -2.17
CA MET A 169 12.77 -16.42 -2.59
C MET A 169 13.83 -15.79 -3.50
N LEU A 170 13.44 -14.89 -4.41
CA LEU A 170 14.38 -14.16 -5.27
C LEU A 170 15.28 -13.23 -4.44
N ILE A 171 14.72 -12.56 -3.42
CA ILE A 171 15.46 -11.69 -2.50
C ILE A 171 16.48 -12.50 -1.68
N GLU A 172 16.06 -13.63 -1.11
CA GLU A 172 16.93 -14.52 -0.33
C GLU A 172 18.06 -15.13 -1.19
N ALA A 173 17.79 -15.34 -2.49
CA ALA A 173 18.78 -15.79 -3.46
C ALA A 173 19.71 -14.67 -3.96
N ASN A 174 19.55 -13.43 -3.51
CA ASN A 174 20.24 -12.22 -3.99
C ASN A 174 20.03 -11.94 -5.50
N TRP A 175 18.89 -12.32 -6.03
CA TRP A 175 18.49 -12.03 -7.41
C TRP A 175 17.61 -10.78 -7.49
N ASP A 176 16.99 -10.37 -6.40
CA ASP A 176 16.07 -9.24 -6.34
C ASP A 176 16.19 -8.52 -4.99
N GLN A 177 15.43 -7.45 -4.83
CA GLN A 177 15.30 -6.62 -3.63
C GLN A 177 13.83 -6.31 -3.34
N PRO A 178 13.47 -5.91 -2.11
CA PRO A 178 12.07 -5.67 -1.76
C PRO A 178 11.37 -4.65 -2.67
N GLU A 179 12.06 -3.56 -2.96
CA GLU A 179 11.54 -2.47 -3.77
C GLU A 179 12.20 -2.40 -5.13
N ALA A 180 11.50 -1.82 -6.13
CA ALA A 180 12.11 -1.49 -7.42
C ALA A 180 13.21 -0.41 -7.29
N GLN A 181 13.24 0.29 -6.16
CA GLN A 181 14.21 1.32 -5.84
C GLN A 181 15.27 0.76 -4.88
N ASP A 182 16.55 1.05 -5.19
CA ASP A 182 17.67 0.59 -4.38
C ASP A 182 17.67 1.20 -2.96
N ASN A 183 18.27 0.45 -2.04
CA ASN A 183 18.56 0.90 -0.68
C ASN A 183 17.34 1.29 0.15
N CYS A 184 16.22 0.61 -0.01
CA CYS A 184 15.10 0.73 0.92
C CYS A 184 15.58 0.40 2.34
N PRO A 185 15.47 1.33 3.32
CA PRO A 185 16.11 1.18 4.63
C PRO A 185 15.47 0.05 5.46
N GLN A 186 14.22 -0.27 5.19
CA GLN A 186 13.49 -1.34 5.87
C GLN A 186 12.31 -1.83 5.04
N ALA A 187 12.19 -3.15 4.93
CA ALA A 187 11.01 -3.83 4.43
C ALA A 187 10.89 -5.17 5.16
N VAL A 188 9.91 -5.31 6.04
CA VAL A 188 9.68 -6.53 6.83
C VAL A 188 8.71 -7.44 6.08
N THR A 189 9.03 -8.72 5.99
CA THR A 189 8.12 -9.73 5.42
C THR A 189 7.47 -10.55 6.53
N TYR A 190 6.24 -11.01 6.30
CA TYR A 190 5.44 -11.74 7.27
C TYR A 190 4.94 -13.06 6.69
N THR A 191 4.88 -14.10 7.51
CA THR A 191 4.00 -15.24 7.26
C THR A 191 2.56 -14.86 7.56
N LYS A 192 1.58 -15.63 7.05
CA LYS A 192 0.15 -15.41 7.42
C LYS A 192 -0.09 -15.49 8.93
N GLN A 193 0.69 -16.31 9.64
CA GLN A 193 0.59 -16.45 11.09
C GLN A 193 1.17 -15.22 11.81
N GLU A 194 2.35 -14.75 11.40
CA GLU A 194 2.95 -13.53 11.96
C GLU A 194 2.07 -12.30 11.71
N ALA A 195 1.43 -12.23 10.52
CA ALA A 195 0.48 -11.16 10.21
C ALA A 195 -0.76 -11.22 11.12
N ARG A 196 -1.36 -12.40 11.37
CA ARG A 196 -2.46 -12.53 12.34
C ARG A 196 -2.04 -12.13 13.75
N GLU A 197 -0.84 -12.51 14.17
CA GLU A 197 -0.31 -12.12 15.48
C GLU A 197 -0.09 -10.61 15.60
N LEU A 198 0.38 -9.96 14.53
CA LEU A 198 0.50 -8.51 14.47
C LEU A 198 -0.86 -7.80 14.66
N PHE A 199 -1.93 -8.38 14.10
CA PHE A 199 -3.30 -7.87 14.19
C PHE A 199 -4.14 -8.49 15.32
N ARG A 200 -3.54 -9.16 16.30
CA ARG A 200 -4.23 -9.87 17.40
C ARG A 200 -5.17 -9.02 18.26
N ALA A 201 -5.07 -7.70 18.18
CA ALA A 201 -5.98 -6.79 18.88
C ALA A 201 -7.36 -6.64 18.21
N PHE A 202 -7.56 -7.27 17.04
CA PHE A 202 -8.82 -7.33 16.33
C PHE A 202 -9.51 -8.69 16.57
N ASP A 203 -10.84 -8.68 16.65
CA ASP A 203 -11.63 -9.90 16.93
C ASP A 203 -11.65 -10.87 15.75
N ASN A 204 -11.64 -10.35 14.53
CA ASN A 204 -11.70 -11.16 13.32
C ASN A 204 -10.64 -10.71 12.31
N VAL A 205 -9.62 -11.55 12.09
CA VAL A 205 -8.50 -11.28 11.18
C VAL A 205 -8.45 -12.33 10.07
N HIS A 206 -8.80 -11.91 8.87
CA HIS A 206 -8.66 -12.70 7.66
C HIS A 206 -7.39 -12.31 6.90
N VAL A 207 -6.59 -13.28 6.49
CA VAL A 207 -5.33 -13.06 5.77
C VAL A 207 -5.31 -13.93 4.52
N ASP A 208 -5.52 -13.30 3.38
CA ASP A 208 -5.31 -13.88 2.06
C ASP A 208 -3.90 -13.59 1.56
N GLN A 209 -3.54 -14.25 0.48
CA GLN A 209 -2.29 -14.01 -0.24
C GLN A 209 -2.61 -13.86 -1.72
N ASP A 210 -1.99 -12.87 -2.35
CA ASP A 210 -2.25 -12.54 -3.75
C ASP A 210 -1.00 -12.01 -4.44
N PHE A 211 -1.08 -11.82 -5.76
CA PHE A 211 -0.06 -11.22 -6.60
C PHE A 211 1.27 -11.97 -6.60
N ILE A 212 1.41 -12.95 -7.46
CA ILE A 212 2.75 -13.49 -7.76
C ILE A 212 3.55 -12.47 -8.57
N PHE A 213 4.79 -12.20 -8.17
CA PHE A 213 5.69 -11.30 -8.90
C PHE A 213 6.21 -11.98 -10.18
N PRO A 214 5.68 -11.63 -11.38
CA PRO A 214 5.96 -12.37 -12.59
C PRO A 214 7.07 -11.76 -13.45
N TRP A 215 7.64 -10.63 -13.03
CA TRP A 215 8.45 -9.78 -13.88
C TRP A 215 9.89 -10.27 -14.00
N ASN A 216 10.49 -10.02 -15.15
CA ASN A 216 11.92 -10.13 -15.37
C ASN A 216 12.63 -9.01 -14.60
N ILE A 217 13.56 -9.36 -13.71
CA ILE A 217 14.17 -8.42 -12.77
C ILE A 217 15.01 -7.36 -13.49
N GLU A 218 15.76 -7.73 -14.53
CA GLU A 218 16.60 -6.79 -15.29
C GLU A 218 15.77 -5.69 -15.99
N HIS A 219 14.53 -6.02 -16.36
CA HIS A 219 13.56 -5.07 -16.91
C HIS A 219 12.82 -4.31 -15.80
N TYR A 220 12.40 -5.01 -14.76
CA TYR A 220 11.62 -4.43 -13.66
C TYR A 220 12.34 -3.27 -12.97
N VAL A 221 13.64 -3.37 -12.72
CA VAL A 221 14.44 -2.28 -12.13
C VAL A 221 14.53 -1.03 -13.04
N LYS A 222 14.20 -1.19 -14.33
CA LYS A 222 14.07 -0.08 -15.30
C LYS A 222 12.62 0.39 -15.48
N TYR A 223 11.70 -0.15 -14.67
CA TYR A 223 10.25 0.09 -14.78
C TYR A 223 9.64 -0.43 -16.10
N GLU A 224 10.22 -1.49 -16.64
CA GLU A 224 9.71 -2.24 -17.80
C GLU A 224 9.08 -3.53 -17.28
N TYR A 225 7.79 -3.70 -17.47
CA TYR A 225 7.02 -4.83 -16.93
C TYR A 225 6.96 -5.97 -17.95
N VAL A 226 8.08 -6.65 -18.12
CA VAL A 226 8.21 -7.82 -19.00
C VAL A 226 8.08 -9.08 -18.14
N LYS A 227 7.09 -9.94 -18.46
CA LYS A 227 6.94 -11.22 -17.74
C LYS A 227 8.11 -12.15 -18.04
N GLN A 228 8.44 -12.97 -17.07
CA GLN A 228 9.35 -14.10 -17.30
C GLN A 228 8.68 -15.12 -18.22
N PRO A 229 9.41 -15.72 -19.20
CA PRO A 229 8.83 -16.64 -20.18
C PRO A 229 8.07 -17.82 -19.56
N TRP A 230 8.52 -18.33 -18.42
CA TRP A 230 7.83 -19.43 -17.73
C TRP A 230 6.48 -19.02 -17.11
N PHE A 231 6.30 -17.76 -16.73
CA PHE A 231 5.00 -17.25 -16.31
C PHE A 231 4.09 -16.95 -17.51
N GLU A 232 4.65 -16.56 -18.64
CA GLU A 232 3.89 -16.33 -19.88
C GLU A 232 3.33 -17.64 -20.46
N ALA A 233 4.11 -18.72 -20.37
CA ALA A 233 3.73 -20.05 -20.85
C ALA A 233 2.87 -20.85 -19.85
N MET A 234 2.66 -20.32 -18.64
CA MET A 234 1.93 -21.02 -17.59
C MET A 234 0.42 -20.98 -17.83
N PRO A 235 -0.31 -22.11 -17.67
CA PRO A 235 -1.77 -22.10 -17.67
C PRO A 235 -2.34 -21.17 -16.60
N ASP A 236 -3.40 -20.44 -16.92
CA ASP A 236 -4.02 -19.45 -16.03
C ASP A 236 -4.45 -20.06 -14.67
N GLU A 237 -4.97 -21.29 -14.68
CA GLU A 237 -5.39 -21.97 -13.45
C GLU A 237 -4.20 -22.24 -12.52
N LEU A 238 -3.05 -22.63 -13.06
CA LEU A 238 -1.84 -22.85 -12.28
C LEU A 238 -1.29 -21.52 -11.75
N PHE A 239 -1.29 -20.48 -12.59
CA PHE A 239 -0.87 -19.13 -12.20
C PHE A 239 -1.69 -18.62 -11.01
N LYS A 240 -3.03 -18.75 -11.05
CA LYS A 240 -3.93 -18.36 -9.94
C LYS A 240 -3.68 -19.14 -8.65
N ILE A 241 -3.38 -20.44 -8.74
CA ILE A 241 -3.01 -21.25 -7.57
C ILE A 241 -1.70 -20.73 -6.96
N MET A 242 -0.72 -20.42 -7.80
CA MET A 242 0.55 -19.88 -7.34
C MET A 242 0.40 -18.50 -6.72
N GLU A 243 -0.45 -17.62 -7.25
CA GLU A 243 -0.77 -16.32 -6.63
C GLU A 243 -1.25 -16.49 -5.19
N LYS A 244 -2.15 -17.43 -4.95
CA LYS A 244 -2.71 -17.70 -3.61
C LYS A 244 -1.73 -18.40 -2.65
N SER A 245 -0.69 -19.04 -3.19
CA SER A 245 0.28 -19.82 -2.41
C SER A 245 1.61 -19.12 -2.24
N LEU A 246 2.09 -18.41 -3.27
CA LEU A 246 3.41 -17.79 -3.38
C LEU A 246 3.34 -16.30 -3.77
N GLY A 247 2.17 -15.68 -3.67
CA GLY A 247 1.99 -14.26 -3.93
C GLY A 247 2.81 -13.39 -2.99
N TRP A 248 3.18 -12.21 -3.44
CA TRP A 248 3.99 -11.25 -2.69
C TRP A 248 3.20 -10.48 -1.64
N HIS A 249 1.90 -10.33 -1.83
CA HIS A 249 1.04 -9.51 -0.99
C HIS A 249 0.18 -10.36 -0.03
N LEU A 250 0.30 -10.10 1.27
CA LEU A 250 -0.67 -10.54 2.26
C LEU A 250 -1.78 -9.48 2.34
N MET A 251 -2.97 -9.89 1.96
CA MET A 251 -4.18 -9.06 1.95
C MET A 251 -4.95 -9.30 3.23
N ILE A 252 -4.89 -8.35 4.15
CA ILE A 252 -5.43 -8.47 5.51
C ILE A 252 -6.72 -7.67 5.60
N THR A 253 -7.79 -8.34 6.02
CA THR A 253 -9.04 -7.69 6.43
C THR A 253 -9.26 -8.00 7.91
N ALA A 254 -9.32 -6.95 8.74
CA ALA A 254 -9.49 -7.08 10.17
C ALA A 254 -10.68 -6.24 10.65
N LYS A 255 -11.50 -6.80 11.52
CA LYS A 255 -12.68 -6.15 12.11
C LYS A 255 -12.56 -6.11 13.62
N ARG A 256 -13.12 -5.06 14.17
CA ARG A 256 -13.26 -4.88 15.62
C ARG A 256 -14.46 -5.62 16.13
#